data_5c5469b24355fac1446fc4d9fbe62845
#
_entry.id   5c5469b24355fac1446fc4d9fbe62845
#
_cell.length_a   1.000
_cell.length_b   1.000
_cell.length_c   1.000
_cell.angle_alpha   90.00
_cell.angle_beta   90.00
_cell.angle_gamma   90.00
#
_symmetry.space_group_name_H-M   'P 1'
#
loop_
_entity.id
_entity.type
_entity.pdbx_description
1 polymer ?
#
loop_
_entity_poly.entity_id
_entity_poly.type
_entity_poly.pdbx_seq_one_letter_code
_entity_poly.pdbx_strand_id
1 'polypeptide(L)'
;VIYMSGEKVIFCGNNPDFLDKKLTVLSNKSNGSNAFRIPSLIRSGKTLIAAIDAQSCGADWGYIEIAIRRSEDGGETWSDIEIIAAPPARKTMLSDECYASAFYIDPCMAIAPNGDVILLADFYPECKGLHKRSILDKKKAPYALYNKELRPTLYDRDGNFYVIDKSRNVLDRNFNTTGLTAKYETGELFKGDEYLGNIFLNGKSPSNINEAGVKTTFGAPLKAPKRNYLFLFKSSDNGKTWSEPKDITGQVLIKTDGTFLGVAPGVGITTHKGRIVMPLYVDRKETVSIYSIDNGETWHRMAGHPYAQNIDEWQMVQAPSGAVIALGRAKRYGKTPMSISYDDGKTWIKAGKTNLYAPKCQKSIISIGDYVFCSHPNSKKRENGVI
;
A
#
# COMPACT_ATOMS: atom_id res chain seq x y z
N VAL A 1 12.84 4.95 -15.80
CA VAL A 1 14.07 5.75 -15.77
C VAL A 1 14.14 6.51 -14.47
N ILE A 2 15.25 6.42 -13.80
CA ILE A 2 15.52 7.14 -12.55
C ILE A 2 16.69 8.05 -12.85
N TYR A 3 16.47 9.36 -12.71
CA TYR A 3 17.56 10.31 -12.65
C TYR A 3 18.03 10.41 -11.20
N MET A 4 19.33 10.22 -10.99
CA MET A 4 19.98 10.47 -9.71
C MET A 4 20.67 11.83 -9.80
N SER A 5 20.65 12.59 -8.72
CA SER A 5 21.29 13.91 -8.63
C SER A 5 22.77 13.82 -8.99
N GLY A 6 23.21 14.64 -9.95
CA GLY A 6 24.57 14.72 -10.46
C GLY A 6 24.75 13.96 -11.77
N GLU A 7 24.43 14.60 -12.86
CA GLU A 7 24.95 14.43 -14.24
C GLU A 7 24.99 13.04 -14.89
N LYS A 8 24.46 11.97 -14.29
CA LYS A 8 24.39 10.67 -14.95
C LYS A 8 22.95 10.34 -15.34
N VAL A 9 22.71 10.37 -16.64
CA VAL A 9 21.56 9.69 -17.25
C VAL A 9 21.70 8.20 -16.95
N ILE A 10 20.86 7.66 -16.07
CA ILE A 10 20.89 6.25 -15.72
C ILE A 10 20.18 5.42 -16.79
N PHE A 11 19.36 6.03 -17.61
CA PHE A 11 18.71 5.42 -18.74
C PHE A 11 18.38 6.43 -19.85
N CYS A 12 18.80 6.14 -21.06
CA CYS A 12 18.40 6.85 -22.26
C CYS A 12 18.23 5.85 -23.40
N GLY A 13 16.97 5.60 -23.81
CA GLY A 13 16.65 4.80 -24.98
C GLY A 13 16.56 3.28 -24.78
N ASN A 14 16.38 2.56 -25.89
CA ASN A 14 16.21 1.09 -25.96
C ASN A 14 17.57 0.37 -25.97
N ASN A 15 18.36 0.45 -24.93
CA ASN A 15 19.56 -0.40 -24.81
C ASN A 15 19.25 -1.62 -23.92
N PRO A 16 19.09 -2.83 -24.50
CA PRO A 16 18.81 -4.07 -23.75
C PRO A 16 19.88 -4.40 -22.72
N ASP A 17 21.16 -4.18 -23.04
CA ASP A 17 22.28 -4.49 -22.12
C ASP A 17 22.30 -3.60 -20.88
N PHE A 18 21.79 -2.39 -21.01
CA PHE A 18 21.64 -1.49 -19.87
C PHE A 18 20.44 -1.90 -18.99
N LEU A 19 19.35 -2.35 -19.61
CA LEU A 19 18.19 -2.88 -18.91
C LEU A 19 18.56 -4.09 -18.04
N ASP A 20 19.36 -5.02 -18.58
CA ASP A 20 19.75 -6.24 -17.87
C ASP A 20 20.64 -5.98 -16.65
N LYS A 21 21.49 -4.96 -16.69
CA LYS A 21 22.42 -4.68 -15.58
C LYS A 21 21.85 -3.82 -14.47
N LYS A 22 20.89 -2.94 -14.74
CA LYS A 22 20.42 -1.93 -13.76
C LYS A 22 18.95 -2.05 -13.35
N LEU A 23 18.17 -2.85 -14.03
CA LEU A 23 16.76 -3.08 -13.68
C LEU A 23 16.54 -4.25 -12.74
N THR A 24 17.59 -5.02 -12.41
CA THR A 24 17.45 -6.18 -11.53
C THR A 24 17.54 -5.79 -10.06
N VAL A 25 16.83 -4.74 -9.63
CA VAL A 25 16.64 -4.51 -8.20
C VAL A 25 15.93 -5.72 -7.58
N LEU A 26 14.90 -6.21 -8.25
CA LEU A 26 14.16 -7.42 -7.90
C LEU A 26 13.75 -8.14 -9.19
N SER A 27 14.21 -9.36 -9.38
CA SER A 27 13.81 -10.22 -10.49
C SER A 27 12.76 -11.23 -10.02
N ASN A 28 11.89 -11.65 -10.92
CA ASN A 28 10.90 -12.69 -10.63
C ASN A 28 11.58 -13.95 -10.09
N LYS A 29 10.97 -14.60 -9.07
CA LYS A 29 11.43 -15.78 -8.37
C LYS A 29 12.70 -15.61 -7.50
N SER A 30 13.21 -14.39 -7.27
CA SER A 30 14.41 -14.16 -6.45
C SER A 30 14.16 -14.55 -5.04
N ASN A 31 13.19 -14.75 -4.37
CA ASN A 31 12.96 -15.22 -3.00
C ASN A 31 11.84 -16.27 -2.93
N GLY A 32 11.58 -16.99 -4.02
CA GLY A 32 10.45 -17.88 -4.16
C GLY A 32 9.18 -17.20 -4.68
N SER A 33 9.20 -15.88 -4.95
CA SER A 33 8.07 -15.17 -5.56
C SER A 33 8.01 -15.43 -7.06
N ASN A 34 6.80 -15.61 -7.60
CA ASN A 34 6.59 -15.81 -9.04
C ASN A 34 6.64 -14.50 -9.83
N ALA A 35 6.31 -13.38 -9.21
CA ALA A 35 6.36 -12.07 -9.84
C ALA A 35 6.68 -10.97 -8.83
N PHE A 36 7.49 -9.99 -9.27
CA PHE A 36 7.65 -8.70 -8.61
C PHE A 36 6.94 -7.63 -9.42
N ARG A 37 6.06 -6.85 -8.78
CA ARG A 37 5.25 -5.83 -9.45
C ARG A 37 5.08 -4.60 -8.56
N ILE A 38 4.60 -3.50 -9.15
CA ILE A 38 4.18 -2.28 -8.43
C ILE A 38 5.33 -1.65 -7.63
N PRO A 39 6.41 -1.20 -8.27
CA PRO A 39 7.55 -0.64 -7.57
C PRO A 39 7.29 0.76 -7.02
N SER A 40 7.82 1.02 -5.83
CA SER A 40 8.02 2.32 -5.24
C SER A 40 9.52 2.54 -5.03
N LEU A 41 10.04 3.72 -5.34
CA LEU A 41 11.47 4.03 -5.18
C LEU A 41 11.63 5.43 -4.62
N ILE A 42 12.37 5.54 -3.51
CA ILE A 42 12.68 6.80 -2.87
C ILE A 42 14.16 6.90 -2.53
N ARG A 43 14.59 8.12 -2.18
CA ARG A 43 15.92 8.38 -1.63
C ARG A 43 15.78 8.93 -0.22
N SER A 44 16.42 8.28 0.75
CA SER A 44 16.54 8.74 2.13
C SER A 44 18.03 9.02 2.44
N GLY A 45 18.39 10.29 2.57
CA GLY A 45 19.79 10.68 2.66
C GLY A 45 20.59 10.26 1.41
N LYS A 46 21.56 9.35 1.59
CA LYS A 46 22.34 8.74 0.50
C LYS A 46 21.74 7.41 0.01
N THR A 47 20.86 6.79 0.80
CA THR A 47 20.32 5.47 0.55
C THR A 47 19.15 5.55 -0.44
N LEU A 48 19.16 4.71 -1.47
CA LEU A 48 17.99 4.40 -2.27
C LEU A 48 17.26 3.24 -1.65
N ILE A 49 15.92 3.34 -1.57
CA ILE A 49 15.05 2.30 -1.04
C ILE A 49 14.02 1.97 -2.10
N ALA A 50 14.02 0.72 -2.56
CA ALA A 50 13.02 0.17 -3.47
C ALA A 50 12.09 -0.76 -2.70
N ALA A 51 10.77 -0.52 -2.77
CA ALA A 51 9.73 -1.39 -2.24
C ALA A 51 8.87 -1.92 -3.38
N ILE A 52 8.35 -3.15 -3.24
CA ILE A 52 7.62 -3.82 -4.33
C ILE A 52 6.71 -4.93 -3.78
N ASP A 53 5.64 -5.24 -4.51
CA ASP A 53 4.85 -6.46 -4.31
C ASP A 53 5.67 -7.70 -4.66
N ALA A 54 5.82 -8.63 -3.73
CA ALA A 54 6.37 -9.97 -3.95
C ALA A 54 5.21 -10.97 -4.03
N GLN A 55 4.79 -11.34 -5.25
CA GLN A 55 3.55 -12.08 -5.50
C GLN A 55 3.83 -13.56 -5.73
N SER A 56 3.13 -14.45 -5.01
CA SER A 56 3.28 -15.91 -5.16
C SER A 56 2.78 -16.44 -6.50
N CYS A 57 1.80 -15.79 -7.12
CA CYS A 57 1.17 -16.27 -8.35
C CYS A 57 0.98 -15.19 -9.44
N GLY A 58 1.59 -14.02 -9.30
CA GLY A 58 1.50 -12.93 -10.29
C GLY A 58 0.11 -12.30 -10.45
N ALA A 59 -0.85 -12.62 -9.59
CA ALA A 59 -2.18 -12.03 -9.56
C ALA A 59 -2.25 -10.91 -8.49
N ASP A 60 -3.13 -9.93 -8.70
CA ASP A 60 -3.38 -8.84 -7.72
C ASP A 60 -4.18 -9.33 -6.50
N TRP A 61 -4.04 -10.59 -6.14
CA TRP A 61 -4.60 -11.28 -4.98
C TRP A 61 -3.86 -12.61 -4.77
N GLY A 62 -4.03 -13.24 -3.64
CA GLY A 62 -3.28 -14.43 -3.25
C GLY A 62 -2.30 -14.11 -2.14
N TYR A 63 -1.18 -14.78 -2.06
CA TYR A 63 -0.14 -14.44 -1.11
C TYR A 63 0.78 -13.38 -1.72
N ILE A 64 0.73 -12.18 -1.17
CA ILE A 64 1.54 -11.04 -1.61
C ILE A 64 2.17 -10.40 -0.36
N GLU A 65 3.46 -10.25 -0.39
CA GLU A 65 4.28 -9.58 0.62
C GLU A 65 4.78 -8.24 0.08
N ILE A 66 5.19 -7.35 0.97
CA ILE A 66 5.99 -6.18 0.58
C ILE A 66 7.46 -6.49 0.83
N ALA A 67 8.22 -6.51 -0.25
CA ALA A 67 9.67 -6.70 -0.24
C ALA A 67 10.38 -5.37 -0.46
N ILE A 68 11.56 -5.21 0.16
CA ILE A 68 12.45 -4.07 -0.06
C ILE A 68 13.86 -4.51 -0.42
N ARG A 69 14.59 -3.59 -1.04
CA ARG A 69 16.05 -3.58 -1.17
C ARG A 69 16.58 -2.16 -1.00
N ARG A 70 17.82 -2.05 -0.58
CA ARG A 70 18.51 -0.78 -0.36
C ARG A 70 19.80 -0.71 -1.13
N SER A 71 20.18 0.49 -1.58
CA SER A 71 21.46 0.77 -2.19
C SER A 71 22.10 1.99 -1.52
N GLU A 72 23.35 1.87 -1.17
CA GLU A 72 24.15 2.95 -0.54
C GLU A 72 25.11 3.64 -1.54
N ASP A 73 25.19 3.14 -2.76
CA ASP A 73 26.13 3.54 -3.81
C ASP A 73 25.47 4.12 -5.07
N GLY A 74 24.26 4.66 -4.89
CA GLY A 74 23.54 5.27 -6.00
C GLY A 74 22.88 4.28 -6.96
N GLY A 75 22.64 3.05 -6.52
CA GLY A 75 21.97 2.01 -7.29
C GLY A 75 22.90 1.08 -8.07
N GLU A 76 24.23 1.17 -7.84
CA GLU A 76 25.20 0.25 -8.45
C GLU A 76 25.08 -1.15 -7.85
N THR A 77 24.96 -1.23 -6.51
CA THR A 77 24.71 -2.48 -5.79
C THR A 77 23.48 -2.37 -4.88
N TRP A 78 22.85 -3.50 -4.59
CA TRP A 78 21.64 -3.57 -3.77
C TRP A 78 21.78 -4.64 -2.70
N SER A 79 21.24 -4.37 -1.50
CA SER A 79 21.17 -5.33 -0.39
C SER A 79 20.42 -6.60 -0.82
N ASP A 80 20.45 -7.64 0.02
CA ASP A 80 19.54 -8.77 -0.11
C ASP A 80 18.07 -8.32 0.00
N ILE A 81 17.17 -9.17 -0.51
CA ILE A 81 15.73 -8.95 -0.40
C ILE A 81 15.31 -9.11 1.07
N GLU A 82 14.58 -8.13 1.58
CA GLU A 82 14.00 -8.15 2.91
C GLU A 82 12.48 -8.03 2.81
N ILE A 83 11.76 -8.92 3.51
CA ILE A 83 10.31 -8.84 3.60
C ILE A 83 9.95 -8.03 4.84
N ILE A 84 9.31 -6.89 4.64
CA ILE A 84 8.92 -5.98 5.72
C ILE A 84 7.45 -6.14 6.12
N ALA A 85 6.63 -6.70 5.24
CA ALA A 85 5.22 -6.97 5.51
C ALA A 85 4.82 -8.32 4.91
N ALA A 86 4.63 -9.31 5.78
CA ALA A 86 4.15 -10.64 5.44
C ALA A 86 2.73 -10.84 5.99
N PRO A 87 1.73 -11.12 5.14
CA PRO A 87 0.37 -11.36 5.62
C PRO A 87 0.24 -12.76 6.24
N PRO A 88 -0.74 -12.99 7.12
CA PRO A 88 -1.02 -14.34 7.58
C PRO A 88 -1.48 -15.23 6.41
N ALA A 89 -0.98 -16.47 6.38
CA ALA A 89 -1.30 -17.44 5.34
C ALA A 89 -1.55 -18.84 5.92
N ARG A 90 -2.40 -19.61 5.26
CA ARG A 90 -2.68 -21.01 5.64
C ARG A 90 -1.67 -22.02 5.06
N LYS A 91 -0.88 -21.60 4.07
CA LYS A 91 0.14 -22.41 3.39
C LYS A 91 1.41 -21.59 3.25
N THR A 92 2.49 -22.27 2.95
CA THR A 92 3.76 -21.60 2.69
C THR A 92 3.75 -20.94 1.31
N MET A 93 4.52 -19.90 1.16
CA MET A 93 4.68 -19.11 -0.05
C MET A 93 5.34 -19.87 -1.21
N LEU A 94 6.01 -20.98 -0.95
CA LEU A 94 6.79 -21.74 -1.92
C LEU A 94 5.94 -22.63 -2.84
N SER A 95 4.62 -22.66 -2.67
CA SER A 95 3.71 -23.36 -3.55
C SER A 95 3.56 -22.61 -4.87
N ASP A 96 3.57 -23.29 -6.00
CA ASP A 96 3.27 -22.73 -7.33
C ASP A 96 1.79 -22.36 -7.50
N GLU A 97 0.94 -22.72 -6.54
CA GLU A 97 -0.48 -22.43 -6.55
C GLU A 97 -0.79 -21.09 -5.89
N CYS A 98 -1.73 -20.37 -6.48
CA CYS A 98 -2.34 -19.19 -5.88
C CYS A 98 -3.39 -19.64 -4.86
N TYR A 99 -3.08 -19.60 -3.58
CA TYR A 99 -3.97 -20.05 -2.51
C TYR A 99 -4.54 -18.88 -1.69
N ALA A 100 -5.63 -19.16 -0.99
CA ALA A 100 -6.27 -18.17 -0.14
C ALA A 100 -5.37 -17.77 1.03
N SER A 101 -5.15 -16.48 1.17
CA SER A 101 -4.43 -15.83 2.27
C SER A 101 -5.00 -14.42 2.45
N ALA A 102 -4.63 -13.74 3.51
CA ALA A 102 -4.61 -12.29 3.49
C ALA A 102 -3.47 -11.83 2.55
N PHE A 103 -3.44 -10.56 2.16
CA PHE A 103 -2.36 -10.04 1.31
C PHE A 103 -2.15 -8.54 1.50
N TYR A 104 -0.91 -8.11 1.33
CA TYR A 104 -0.54 -6.72 1.12
C TYR A 104 -0.44 -6.44 -0.38
N ILE A 105 -0.62 -5.19 -0.80
CA ILE A 105 -0.47 -4.76 -2.20
C ILE A 105 -0.28 -3.25 -2.29
N ASP A 106 0.29 -2.78 -3.39
CA ASP A 106 0.36 -1.37 -3.76
C ASP A 106 1.18 -0.49 -2.79
N PRO A 107 2.49 -0.76 -2.57
CA PRO A 107 3.31 0.08 -1.71
C PRO A 107 3.46 1.50 -2.25
N CYS A 108 3.38 2.49 -1.34
CA CYS A 108 3.64 3.89 -1.61
C CYS A 108 4.52 4.46 -0.50
N MET A 109 5.67 5.04 -0.87
CA MET A 109 6.61 5.57 0.11
C MET A 109 6.69 7.10 0.07
N ALA A 110 7.02 7.70 1.22
CA ALA A 110 7.38 9.11 1.35
C ALA A 110 8.46 9.28 2.43
N ILE A 111 9.18 10.40 2.40
CA ILE A 111 10.11 10.78 3.47
C ILE A 111 9.44 11.82 4.34
N ALA A 112 9.37 11.60 5.64
CA ALA A 112 8.86 12.58 6.61
C ALA A 112 9.88 13.73 6.82
N PRO A 113 9.44 14.91 7.32
CA PRO A 113 10.36 16.02 7.61
C PRO A 113 11.50 15.70 8.55
N ASN A 114 11.31 14.78 9.49
CA ASN A 114 12.34 14.31 10.42
C ASN A 114 13.32 13.27 9.81
N GLY A 115 13.11 12.90 8.53
CA GLY A 115 13.94 11.91 7.83
C GLY A 115 13.39 10.47 7.87
N ASP A 116 12.34 10.19 8.64
CA ASP A 116 11.73 8.87 8.68
C ASP A 116 11.18 8.47 7.30
N VAL A 117 11.35 7.22 6.95
CA VAL A 117 10.72 6.61 5.78
C VAL A 117 9.33 6.13 6.19
N ILE A 118 8.32 6.58 5.46
CA ILE A 118 6.94 6.16 5.59
C ILE A 118 6.62 5.23 4.42
N LEU A 119 6.10 4.05 4.69
CA LEU A 119 5.54 3.14 3.69
C LEU A 119 4.08 2.87 4.02
N LEU A 120 3.20 3.14 3.09
CA LEU A 120 1.78 2.84 3.16
C LEU A 120 1.46 1.75 2.13
N ALA A 121 0.71 0.73 2.52
CA ALA A 121 0.26 -0.33 1.64
C ALA A 121 -1.19 -0.71 1.91
N ASP A 122 -1.86 -1.19 0.89
CA ASP A 122 -3.17 -1.82 1.02
C ASP A 122 -3.03 -3.19 1.68
N PHE A 123 -3.96 -3.51 2.56
CA PHE A 123 -4.08 -4.81 3.19
C PHE A 123 -5.50 -5.36 3.02
N TYR A 124 -5.60 -6.63 2.67
CA TYR A 124 -6.87 -7.35 2.61
C TYR A 124 -6.85 -8.59 3.50
N PRO A 125 -7.90 -8.82 4.32
CA PRO A 125 -8.21 -10.16 4.81
C PRO A 125 -8.39 -11.15 3.66
N GLU A 126 -8.31 -12.44 3.95
CA GLU A 126 -8.44 -13.51 2.94
C GLU A 126 -9.65 -13.33 2.03
N CYS A 127 -9.40 -12.84 0.80
CA CYS A 127 -10.38 -12.61 -0.26
C CYS A 127 -9.66 -12.42 -1.61
N LYS A 128 -10.42 -12.16 -2.67
CA LYS A 128 -9.85 -11.79 -3.99
C LYS A 128 -9.87 -10.28 -4.23
N GLY A 129 -9.87 -9.48 -3.17
CA GLY A 129 -9.88 -8.03 -3.24
C GLY A 129 -10.93 -7.49 -4.21
N LEU A 130 -10.55 -6.53 -5.03
CA LEU A 130 -11.43 -5.94 -6.04
C LEU A 130 -11.78 -6.86 -7.19
N HIS A 131 -11.06 -7.95 -7.43
CA HIS A 131 -11.37 -8.92 -8.48
C HIS A 131 -12.68 -9.69 -8.24
N LYS A 132 -13.09 -9.81 -6.98
CA LYS A 132 -14.38 -10.42 -6.61
C LYS A 132 -15.09 -9.60 -5.54
N ARG A 133 -15.54 -8.41 -5.89
CA ARG A 133 -16.18 -7.44 -4.98
C ARG A 133 -17.42 -7.95 -4.26
N SER A 134 -18.08 -8.95 -4.81
CA SER A 134 -19.29 -9.53 -4.20
C SER A 134 -19.05 -10.18 -2.84
N ILE A 135 -17.80 -10.55 -2.55
CA ILE A 135 -17.42 -11.15 -1.26
C ILE A 135 -16.95 -10.14 -0.22
N LEU A 136 -16.84 -8.85 -0.56
CA LEU A 136 -16.48 -7.80 0.39
C LEU A 136 -17.68 -7.45 1.29
N ASP A 137 -17.40 -7.22 2.57
CA ASP A 137 -18.41 -6.99 3.61
C ASP A 137 -18.96 -5.55 3.58
N LYS A 138 -19.91 -5.28 2.71
CA LYS A 138 -20.50 -3.94 2.52
C LYS A 138 -21.31 -3.43 3.71
N LYS A 139 -21.84 -4.33 4.55
CA LYS A 139 -22.74 -4.00 5.67
C LYS A 139 -22.05 -4.01 7.03
N LYS A 140 -20.83 -4.56 7.12
CA LYS A 140 -20.07 -4.62 8.38
C LYS A 140 -19.21 -3.38 8.53
N ALA A 141 -19.40 -2.64 9.61
CA ALA A 141 -18.55 -1.51 9.93
C ALA A 141 -17.17 -2.02 10.38
N PRO A 142 -16.06 -1.49 9.83
CA PRO A 142 -14.72 -1.94 10.22
C PRO A 142 -14.27 -1.39 11.58
N TYR A 143 -14.91 -0.32 12.05
CA TYR A 143 -14.61 0.34 13.33
C TYR A 143 -15.89 0.71 14.05
N ALA A 144 -15.83 0.73 15.38
CA ALA A 144 -16.86 1.26 16.26
C ALA A 144 -16.27 2.28 17.23
N LEU A 145 -17.09 3.24 17.64
CA LEU A 145 -16.69 4.23 18.64
C LEU A 145 -16.71 3.60 20.03
N TYR A 146 -15.56 3.56 20.69
CA TYR A 146 -15.40 3.13 22.06
C TYR A 146 -14.48 4.08 22.80
N ASN A 147 -14.92 4.60 23.95
CA ASN A 147 -14.18 5.59 24.73
C ASN A 147 -13.68 6.79 23.90
N LYS A 148 -14.56 7.32 23.02
CA LYS A 148 -14.29 8.45 22.10
C LYS A 148 -13.26 8.18 21.00
N GLU A 149 -12.86 6.89 20.81
CA GLU A 149 -11.93 6.50 19.77
C GLU A 149 -12.55 5.45 18.84
N LEU A 150 -12.18 5.50 17.56
CA LEU A 150 -12.52 4.44 16.62
C LEU A 150 -11.63 3.23 16.88
N ARG A 151 -12.25 2.10 17.16
CA ARG A 151 -11.59 0.82 17.47
C ARG A 151 -12.00 -0.25 16.45
N PRO A 152 -11.08 -1.15 16.07
CA PRO A 152 -11.38 -2.23 15.12
C PRO A 152 -12.52 -3.12 15.61
N THR A 153 -13.33 -3.59 14.67
CA THR A 153 -14.43 -4.52 14.95
C THR A 153 -14.14 -5.92 14.41
N LEU A 154 -14.68 -6.89 15.09
CA LEU A 154 -14.73 -8.28 14.65
C LEU A 154 -16.20 -8.73 14.58
N TYR A 155 -16.46 -9.78 13.81
CA TYR A 155 -17.76 -10.37 13.66
C TYR A 155 -17.71 -11.89 13.80
N ASP A 156 -18.68 -12.48 14.50
CA ASP A 156 -18.88 -13.91 14.50
C ASP A 156 -19.69 -14.38 13.27
N ARG A 157 -19.98 -15.68 13.23
CA ARG A 157 -20.77 -16.29 12.14
C ARG A 157 -22.20 -15.76 12.08
N ASP A 158 -22.79 -15.42 13.21
CA ASP A 158 -24.19 -14.99 13.33
C ASP A 158 -24.33 -13.49 13.05
N GLY A 159 -23.22 -12.78 12.87
CA GLY A 159 -23.18 -11.35 12.56
C GLY A 159 -23.15 -10.46 13.79
N ASN A 160 -22.99 -11.01 15.00
CA ASN A 160 -22.73 -10.21 16.18
C ASN A 160 -21.37 -9.54 16.05
N PHE A 161 -21.27 -8.27 16.45
CA PHE A 161 -20.02 -7.54 16.40
C PHE A 161 -19.34 -7.45 17.78
N TYR A 162 -18.03 -7.35 17.74
CA TYR A 162 -17.14 -7.21 18.87
C TYR A 162 -16.16 -6.07 18.60
N VAL A 163 -15.58 -5.48 19.64
CA VAL A 163 -14.64 -4.37 19.54
C VAL A 163 -13.32 -4.77 20.19
N ILE A 164 -12.20 -4.42 19.57
CA ILE A 164 -10.86 -4.60 20.16
C ILE A 164 -10.46 -3.29 20.84
N ASP A 165 -10.25 -3.29 22.14
CA ASP A 165 -9.79 -2.13 22.89
C ASP A 165 -8.28 -1.86 22.77
N LYS A 166 -7.75 -0.81 23.40
CA LYS A 166 -6.31 -0.49 23.41
C LYS A 166 -5.44 -1.55 24.09
N SER A 167 -6.01 -2.25 25.05
CA SER A 167 -5.33 -3.32 25.80
C SER A 167 -5.45 -4.67 25.12
N ARG A 168 -5.94 -4.67 23.85
CA ARG A 168 -6.18 -5.88 23.03
C ARG A 168 -7.31 -6.78 23.52
N ASN A 169 -8.11 -6.36 24.50
CA ASN A 169 -9.29 -7.13 24.90
C ASN A 169 -10.35 -7.08 23.81
N VAL A 170 -11.01 -8.20 23.58
CA VAL A 170 -12.18 -8.30 22.72
C VAL A 170 -13.42 -8.11 23.58
N LEU A 171 -14.18 -7.08 23.29
CA LEU A 171 -15.40 -6.67 23.99
C LEU A 171 -16.63 -7.05 23.17
N ASP A 172 -17.71 -7.48 23.84
CA ASP A 172 -19.00 -7.71 23.18
C ASP A 172 -19.70 -6.39 22.77
N ARG A 173 -20.89 -6.48 22.17
CA ARG A 173 -21.67 -5.33 21.73
C ARG A 173 -22.09 -4.37 22.85
N ASN A 174 -22.07 -4.82 24.10
CA ASN A 174 -22.36 -4.03 25.30
C ASN A 174 -21.07 -3.54 25.97
N PHE A 175 -19.92 -3.75 25.33
CA PHE A 175 -18.57 -3.44 25.80
C PHE A 175 -18.14 -4.20 27.06
N ASN A 176 -18.74 -5.37 27.32
CA ASN A 176 -18.24 -6.29 28.35
C ASN A 176 -17.10 -7.13 27.79
N THR A 177 -16.13 -7.48 28.65
CA THR A 177 -15.03 -8.36 28.30
C THR A 177 -15.50 -9.77 28.00
N THR A 178 -14.98 -10.37 26.92
CA THR A 178 -15.31 -11.74 26.51
C THR A 178 -14.31 -12.78 27.02
N GLY A 179 -13.22 -12.34 27.65
CA GLY A 179 -12.08 -13.20 27.98
C GLY A 179 -11.18 -13.53 26.79
N LEU A 180 -11.45 -12.93 25.61
CA LEU A 180 -10.61 -13.05 24.43
C LEU A 180 -9.68 -11.84 24.31
N THR A 181 -8.51 -12.05 23.71
CA THR A 181 -7.58 -11.00 23.32
C THR A 181 -7.20 -11.14 21.84
N ALA A 182 -6.97 -10.01 21.17
CA ALA A 182 -6.58 -9.99 19.76
C ALA A 182 -5.42 -9.05 19.50
N LYS A 183 -4.36 -9.54 18.87
CA LYS A 183 -3.30 -8.72 18.28
C LYS A 183 -3.75 -8.32 16.88
N TYR A 184 -4.38 -7.16 16.75
CA TYR A 184 -4.99 -6.74 15.50
C TYR A 184 -3.97 -6.59 14.37
N GLU A 185 -2.77 -6.12 14.68
CA GLU A 185 -1.68 -5.85 13.74
C GLU A 185 -1.26 -7.12 12.98
N THR A 186 -1.26 -8.26 13.65
CA THR A 186 -0.90 -9.59 13.09
C THR A 186 -2.11 -10.50 12.89
N GLY A 187 -3.27 -10.11 13.43
CA GLY A 187 -4.53 -10.84 13.31
C GLY A 187 -4.72 -12.02 14.26
N GLU A 188 -3.85 -12.23 15.22
CA GLU A 188 -3.91 -13.37 16.15
C GLU A 188 -4.99 -13.18 17.21
N LEU A 189 -5.83 -14.21 17.42
CA LEU A 189 -6.86 -14.25 18.47
C LEU A 189 -6.53 -15.32 19.49
N PHE A 190 -6.69 -14.99 20.77
CA PHE A 190 -6.37 -15.86 21.89
C PHE A 190 -7.50 -15.91 22.93
N LYS A 191 -7.55 -17.02 23.70
CA LYS A 191 -8.29 -17.14 24.97
C LYS A 191 -7.28 -17.55 26.06
N GLY A 192 -6.87 -16.59 26.90
CA GLY A 192 -5.66 -16.76 27.70
C GLY A 192 -4.46 -17.02 26.79
N ASP A 193 -3.75 -18.15 27.00
CA ASP A 193 -2.61 -18.56 26.18
C ASP A 193 -3.00 -19.43 24.95
N GLU A 194 -4.29 -19.82 24.84
CA GLU A 194 -4.77 -20.64 23.74
C GLU A 194 -4.93 -19.83 22.46
N TYR A 195 -4.21 -20.18 21.39
CA TYR A 195 -4.36 -19.59 20.07
C TYR A 195 -5.62 -20.11 19.38
N LEU A 196 -6.56 -19.22 19.05
CA LEU A 196 -7.85 -19.55 18.44
C LEU A 196 -7.86 -19.33 16.90
N GLY A 197 -6.77 -18.89 16.32
CA GLY A 197 -6.66 -18.64 14.89
C GLY A 197 -6.48 -17.16 14.53
N ASN A 198 -6.47 -16.87 13.24
CA ASN A 198 -6.25 -15.52 12.70
C ASN A 198 -7.55 -14.89 12.21
N ILE A 199 -7.83 -13.66 12.64
CA ILE A 199 -9.05 -12.91 12.31
C ILE A 199 -9.14 -12.52 10.84
N PHE A 200 -8.03 -12.53 10.11
CA PHE A 200 -7.98 -12.19 8.69
C PHE A 200 -8.10 -13.39 7.77
N LEU A 201 -8.11 -14.62 8.31
CA LEU A 201 -8.24 -15.86 7.52
C LEU A 201 -9.63 -16.49 7.66
N ASN A 202 -10.10 -17.16 6.60
CA ASN A 202 -11.43 -17.79 6.58
C ASN A 202 -11.43 -19.26 7.01
N GLY A 203 -10.33 -19.97 6.84
CA GLY A 203 -10.25 -21.42 7.09
C GLY A 203 -10.57 -21.79 8.53
N LYS A 204 -11.07 -23.00 8.74
CA LYS A 204 -11.22 -23.60 10.07
C LYS A 204 -9.89 -24.16 10.54
N SER A 205 -9.75 -24.35 11.86
CA SER A 205 -8.66 -25.15 12.44
C SER A 205 -8.58 -26.50 11.72
N PRO A 206 -7.40 -26.93 11.27
CA PRO A 206 -7.25 -28.29 10.79
C PRO A 206 -7.56 -29.25 11.95
N SER A 207 -8.32 -30.29 11.64
CA SER A 207 -8.66 -31.35 12.61
C SER A 207 -7.43 -32.14 13.09
N ASN A 208 -6.29 -32.01 12.42
CA ASN A 208 -5.03 -32.64 12.74
C ASN A 208 -3.92 -31.57 12.79
N ILE A 209 -3.34 -31.34 13.96
CA ILE A 209 -2.09 -30.63 14.13
C ILE A 209 -1.01 -31.52 13.54
N ASN A 210 -0.34 -31.08 12.49
CA ASN A 210 0.69 -31.86 11.82
C ASN A 210 1.82 -32.24 12.79
N GLU A 211 2.34 -33.46 12.65
CA GLU A 211 3.38 -34.12 13.45
C GLU A 211 4.73 -33.39 13.53
N ALA A 212 4.88 -32.24 12.88
CA ALA A 212 6.12 -31.47 12.81
C ALA A 212 6.19 -30.23 13.72
N GLY A 213 5.21 -29.99 14.62
CA GLY A 213 5.26 -28.85 15.56
C GLY A 213 5.13 -27.46 14.90
N VAL A 214 4.90 -27.39 13.60
CA VAL A 214 4.66 -26.13 12.90
C VAL A 214 3.20 -25.71 13.12
N LYS A 215 2.98 -24.61 13.86
CA LYS A 215 1.65 -24.00 14.00
C LYS A 215 1.10 -23.63 12.64
N THR A 216 0.19 -24.43 12.12
CA THR A 216 -0.54 -24.08 10.90
C THR A 216 -1.48 -22.92 11.22
N THR A 217 -1.28 -21.78 10.58
CA THR A 217 -2.17 -20.64 10.72
C THR A 217 -3.53 -20.93 10.08
N PHE A 218 -4.60 -20.72 10.82
CA PHE A 218 -5.99 -20.96 10.41
C PHE A 218 -6.90 -19.80 10.82
N GLY A 219 -8.11 -19.77 10.29
CA GLY A 219 -9.04 -18.68 10.59
C GLY A 219 -9.66 -18.77 11.98
N ALA A 220 -9.66 -17.66 12.72
CA ALA A 220 -10.28 -17.51 14.03
C ALA A 220 -11.83 -17.62 13.96
N PRO A 221 -12.54 -17.86 15.07
CA PRO A 221 -14.00 -17.81 15.12
C PRO A 221 -14.57 -16.40 14.89
N LEU A 222 -13.84 -15.35 15.30
CA LEU A 222 -14.16 -13.96 15.01
C LEU A 222 -13.34 -13.47 13.82
N LYS A 223 -13.95 -12.66 12.94
CA LYS A 223 -13.33 -12.18 11.70
C LYS A 223 -13.38 -10.68 11.58
N ALA A 224 -12.29 -10.09 11.12
CA ALA A 224 -12.32 -8.72 10.61
C ALA A 224 -13.18 -8.62 9.35
N PRO A 225 -13.89 -7.50 9.10
CA PRO A 225 -14.62 -7.28 7.86
C PRO A 225 -13.72 -7.43 6.63
N LYS A 226 -14.21 -8.08 5.58
CA LYS A 226 -13.50 -8.22 4.30
C LYS A 226 -13.61 -6.93 3.51
N ARG A 227 -12.59 -6.13 3.60
CA ARG A 227 -12.44 -4.86 2.90
C ARG A 227 -10.96 -4.54 2.73
N ASN A 228 -10.68 -3.45 2.04
CA ASN A 228 -9.36 -2.87 2.02
C ASN A 228 -9.08 -2.11 3.33
N TYR A 229 -7.87 -2.24 3.84
CA TYR A 229 -7.30 -1.50 4.96
C TYR A 229 -6.01 -0.82 4.54
N LEU A 230 -5.64 0.27 5.20
CA LEU A 230 -4.42 1.03 4.98
C LEU A 230 -3.45 0.75 6.13
N PHE A 231 -2.40 -0.02 5.86
CA PHE A 231 -1.36 -0.32 6.83
C PHE A 231 -0.11 0.50 6.57
N LEU A 232 0.40 1.12 7.62
CA LEU A 232 1.55 2.00 7.61
C LEU A 232 2.72 1.35 8.34
N PHE A 233 3.90 1.48 7.76
CA PHE A 233 5.19 1.07 8.32
C PHE A 233 6.10 2.28 8.35
N LYS A 234 6.95 2.39 9.39
CA LYS A 234 7.93 3.46 9.55
C LYS A 234 9.33 2.90 9.73
N SER A 235 10.31 3.59 9.18
CA SER A 235 11.73 3.33 9.42
C SER A 235 12.44 4.65 9.74
N SER A 236 13.20 4.70 10.83
CA SER A 236 13.99 5.86 11.23
C SER A 236 15.49 5.71 10.90
N ASP A 237 15.87 4.64 10.22
CA ASP A 237 17.26 4.26 9.95
C ASP A 237 17.54 3.98 8.46
N ASN A 238 16.86 4.73 7.57
CA ASN A 238 16.97 4.60 6.12
C ASN A 238 16.57 3.21 5.60
N GLY A 239 15.51 2.64 6.17
CA GLY A 239 14.93 1.37 5.73
C GLY A 239 15.65 0.13 6.23
N LYS A 240 16.55 0.23 7.23
CA LYS A 240 17.24 -0.94 7.81
C LYS A 240 16.32 -1.74 8.72
N THR A 241 15.53 -1.05 9.53
CA THR A 241 14.51 -1.66 10.37
C THR A 241 13.17 -0.95 10.18
N TRP A 242 12.08 -1.68 10.40
CA TRP A 242 10.72 -1.20 10.21
C TRP A 242 9.87 -1.46 11.44
N SER A 243 8.92 -0.56 11.68
CA SER A 243 7.93 -0.73 12.75
C SER A 243 7.00 -1.89 12.47
N GLU A 244 6.33 -2.38 13.51
CA GLU A 244 5.12 -3.19 13.35
C GLU A 244 4.08 -2.42 12.49
N PRO A 245 3.24 -3.15 11.73
CA PRO A 245 2.18 -2.53 10.93
C PRO A 245 1.20 -1.75 11.81
N LYS A 246 0.82 -0.54 11.37
CA LYS A 246 -0.17 0.31 12.04
C LYS A 246 -1.35 0.55 11.10
N ASP A 247 -2.54 0.12 11.48
CA ASP A 247 -3.76 0.42 10.72
C ASP A 247 -4.15 1.89 10.90
N ILE A 248 -4.14 2.65 9.82
CA ILE A 248 -4.53 4.07 9.80
C ILE A 248 -5.90 4.30 9.13
N THR A 249 -6.55 3.23 8.65
CA THR A 249 -7.81 3.34 7.89
C THR A 249 -8.89 4.10 8.65
N GLY A 250 -9.05 3.82 9.95
CA GLY A 250 -10.04 4.49 10.80
C GLY A 250 -9.89 6.00 10.91
N GLN A 251 -8.68 6.54 10.67
CA GLN A 251 -8.43 7.97 10.73
C GLN A 251 -8.93 8.72 9.49
N VAL A 252 -9.03 8.04 8.34
CA VAL A 252 -9.24 8.68 7.03
C VAL A 252 -10.44 8.16 6.25
N LEU A 253 -11.01 7.03 6.66
CA LEU A 253 -12.16 6.41 6.03
C LEU A 253 -13.44 7.21 6.29
N ILE A 254 -14.25 7.39 5.25
CA ILE A 254 -15.60 7.95 5.37
C ILE A 254 -16.64 6.95 4.83
N LYS A 255 -17.89 7.11 5.28
CA LYS A 255 -18.98 6.16 4.94
C LYS A 255 -19.18 5.96 3.44
N THR A 256 -18.94 6.99 2.63
CA THR A 256 -19.14 6.93 1.18
C THR A 256 -18.07 6.17 0.42
N ASP A 257 -16.93 5.84 1.03
CA ASP A 257 -15.86 5.04 0.42
C ASP A 257 -16.27 3.58 0.17
N GLY A 258 -17.26 3.09 0.94
CA GLY A 258 -17.69 1.70 0.85
C GLY A 258 -16.65 0.75 1.40
N THR A 259 -16.26 -0.26 0.63
CA THR A 259 -15.30 -1.31 1.04
C THR A 259 -13.89 -1.07 0.54
N PHE A 260 -13.64 0.00 -0.21
CA PHE A 260 -12.35 0.31 -0.79
C PHE A 260 -12.02 1.80 -0.70
N LEU A 261 -10.98 2.09 0.05
CA LEU A 261 -10.17 3.30 0.01
C LEU A 261 -8.72 2.80 -0.04
N GLY A 262 -8.07 2.86 -1.20
CA GLY A 262 -6.79 2.22 -1.42
C GLY A 262 -5.70 3.18 -1.85
N VAL A 263 -4.48 2.69 -1.77
CA VAL A 263 -3.26 3.41 -2.13
C VAL A 263 -3.15 3.55 -3.65
N ALA A 264 -2.82 4.74 -4.14
CA ALA A 264 -2.31 4.89 -5.48
C ALA A 264 -0.80 4.62 -5.42
N PRO A 265 -0.33 3.45 -5.94
CA PRO A 265 1.02 2.97 -5.68
C PRO A 265 2.09 3.85 -6.28
N GLY A 266 3.28 3.84 -5.70
CA GLY A 266 4.46 4.60 -6.12
C GLY A 266 4.99 5.49 -5.01
N VAL A 267 4.88 6.82 -5.12
CA VAL A 267 5.42 7.74 -4.11
C VAL A 267 4.42 8.80 -3.69
N GLY A 268 4.44 9.11 -2.39
CA GLY A 268 3.89 10.33 -1.85
C GLY A 268 4.91 11.47 -1.91
N ILE A 269 4.53 12.64 -1.42
CA ILE A 269 5.43 13.81 -1.34
C ILE A 269 5.47 14.35 0.07
N THR A 270 6.56 15.02 0.40
CA THR A 270 6.61 15.97 1.52
C THR A 270 6.72 17.36 0.94
N THR A 271 5.73 18.18 1.23
CA THR A 271 5.67 19.55 0.69
C THR A 271 6.75 20.43 1.33
N HIS A 272 7.07 21.54 0.67
CA HIS A 272 8.03 22.54 1.21
C HIS A 272 7.64 23.05 2.59
N LYS A 273 6.38 22.92 2.98
CA LYS A 273 5.88 23.27 4.33
C LYS A 273 5.91 22.10 5.33
N GLY A 274 6.54 20.98 4.97
CA GLY A 274 6.71 19.82 5.85
C GLY A 274 5.46 18.94 6.00
N ARG A 275 4.47 19.05 5.10
CA ARG A 275 3.32 18.17 5.10
C ARG A 275 3.60 16.93 4.27
N ILE A 276 3.45 15.74 4.83
CA ILE A 276 3.45 14.48 4.09
C ILE A 276 2.10 14.34 3.42
N VAL A 277 2.06 14.03 2.13
CA VAL A 277 0.83 13.79 1.37
C VAL A 277 0.94 12.48 0.62
N MET A 278 -0.02 11.57 0.84
CA MET A 278 -0.07 10.26 0.20
C MET A 278 -1.27 10.20 -0.77
N PRO A 279 -1.06 9.69 -2.01
CA PRO A 279 -2.12 9.56 -2.99
C PRO A 279 -2.94 8.28 -2.75
N LEU A 280 -4.25 8.42 -2.68
CA LEU A 280 -5.22 7.34 -2.56
C LEU A 280 -6.32 7.46 -3.62
N TYR A 281 -7.16 6.44 -3.72
CA TYR A 281 -8.37 6.50 -4.54
C TYR A 281 -9.49 5.64 -3.98
N VAL A 282 -10.73 6.03 -4.29
CA VAL A 282 -11.94 5.24 -4.03
C VAL A 282 -12.35 4.59 -5.34
N ASP A 283 -12.57 3.28 -5.31
CA ASP A 283 -12.82 2.49 -6.52
C ASP A 283 -13.80 3.14 -7.49
N ARG A 284 -13.29 3.55 -8.66
CA ARG A 284 -14.01 4.18 -9.78
C ARG A 284 -14.83 5.43 -9.42
N LYS A 285 -14.66 5.99 -8.24
CA LYS A 285 -15.37 7.17 -7.79
C LYS A 285 -14.49 8.41 -7.92
N GLU A 286 -13.46 8.51 -7.10
CA GLU A 286 -12.62 9.70 -6.99
C GLU A 286 -11.20 9.35 -6.57
N THR A 287 -10.28 10.24 -6.84
CA THR A 287 -8.95 10.25 -6.24
C THR A 287 -9.02 10.99 -4.91
N VAL A 288 -8.26 10.54 -3.94
CA VAL A 288 -8.21 11.10 -2.59
C VAL A 288 -6.75 11.30 -2.21
N SER A 289 -6.46 12.28 -1.39
CA SER A 289 -5.18 12.38 -0.69
C SER A 289 -5.41 12.41 0.81
N ILE A 290 -4.45 11.84 1.53
CA ILE A 290 -4.35 11.95 2.98
C ILE A 290 -3.05 12.66 3.32
N TYR A 291 -3.00 13.31 4.48
CA TYR A 291 -1.82 14.03 4.91
C TYR A 291 -1.53 13.84 6.39
N SER A 292 -0.26 14.02 6.74
CA SER A 292 0.24 14.12 8.10
C SER A 292 1.10 15.38 8.25
N ILE A 293 1.07 15.98 9.43
CA ILE A 293 1.92 17.13 9.82
C ILE A 293 2.77 16.84 11.06
N ASP A 294 2.76 15.60 11.53
CA ASP A 294 3.43 15.11 12.74
C ASP A 294 4.31 13.87 12.45
N ASN A 295 4.98 13.89 11.30
CA ASN A 295 5.87 12.81 10.84
C ASN A 295 5.18 11.44 10.72
N GLY A 296 3.90 11.43 10.32
CA GLY A 296 3.14 10.21 10.08
C GLY A 296 2.52 9.56 11.32
N GLU A 297 2.44 10.27 12.45
CA GLU A 297 1.78 9.74 13.65
C GLU A 297 0.26 9.76 13.52
N THR A 298 -0.29 10.86 13.00
CA THR A 298 -1.71 11.00 12.69
C THR A 298 -1.94 11.38 11.23
N TRP A 299 -3.07 10.93 10.71
CA TRP A 299 -3.43 11.11 9.31
C TRP A 299 -4.81 11.73 9.16
N HIS A 300 -4.93 12.63 8.21
CA HIS A 300 -6.14 13.35 7.90
C HIS A 300 -6.47 13.24 6.42
N ARG A 301 -7.75 13.14 6.09
CA ARG A 301 -8.21 13.19 4.70
C ARG A 301 -8.22 14.63 4.19
N MET A 302 -7.70 14.86 2.98
CA MET A 302 -7.86 16.14 2.29
C MET A 302 -9.31 16.31 1.83
N ALA A 303 -9.84 17.53 1.92
CA ALA A 303 -11.18 17.84 1.42
C ALA A 303 -11.23 17.87 -0.13
N GLY A 304 -10.16 18.35 -0.76
CA GLY A 304 -10.06 18.41 -2.22
C GLY A 304 -9.54 17.11 -2.85
N HIS A 305 -9.90 16.88 -4.09
CA HIS A 305 -9.44 15.74 -4.89
C HIS A 305 -9.04 16.20 -6.29
N PRO A 306 -7.90 15.68 -6.83
CA PRO A 306 -7.45 16.08 -8.17
C PRO A 306 -8.41 15.64 -9.28
N TYR A 307 -9.12 14.52 -9.08
CA TYR A 307 -10.05 13.99 -10.08
C TYR A 307 -11.31 13.44 -9.42
N ALA A 308 -12.47 13.99 -9.79
CA ALA A 308 -13.76 13.59 -9.22
C ALA A 308 -14.30 12.26 -9.75
N GLN A 309 -13.85 11.79 -10.90
CA GLN A 309 -14.34 10.55 -11.53
C GLN A 309 -13.35 9.98 -12.54
N ASN A 310 -13.48 8.66 -12.76
CA ASN A 310 -12.82 7.98 -13.89
C ASN A 310 -11.29 7.89 -13.84
N ILE A 311 -10.66 8.24 -12.74
CA ILE A 311 -9.26 8.03 -12.44
C ILE A 311 -9.19 7.14 -11.21
N ASP A 312 -8.37 6.10 -11.28
CA ASP A 312 -8.03 5.25 -10.16
C ASP A 312 -6.66 5.65 -9.59
N GLU A 313 -5.59 5.08 -10.06
CA GLU A 313 -4.25 5.42 -9.62
C GLU A 313 -3.81 6.79 -10.18
N TRP A 314 -3.02 7.49 -9.41
CA TRP A 314 -2.45 8.78 -9.76
C TRP A 314 -1.16 9.03 -9.00
N GLN A 315 -0.34 9.93 -9.51
CA GLN A 315 0.90 10.34 -8.85
C GLN A 315 0.96 11.86 -8.77
N MET A 316 1.72 12.36 -7.80
CA MET A 316 1.93 13.79 -7.61
C MET A 316 3.40 14.11 -7.38
N VAL A 317 3.75 15.35 -7.67
CA VAL A 317 5.06 15.94 -7.36
C VAL A 317 4.87 17.40 -7.01
N GLN A 318 5.69 17.94 -6.11
CA GLN A 318 5.75 19.37 -5.91
C GLN A 318 6.86 19.96 -6.81
N ALA A 319 6.47 20.88 -7.68
CA ALA A 319 7.40 21.61 -8.54
C ALA A 319 8.19 22.65 -7.73
N PRO A 320 9.34 23.16 -8.22
CA PRO A 320 10.13 24.19 -7.56
C PRO A 320 9.35 25.46 -7.24
N SER A 321 8.33 25.77 -8.05
CA SER A 321 7.39 26.89 -7.81
C SER A 321 6.51 26.71 -6.56
N GLY A 322 6.52 25.53 -5.94
CA GLY A 322 5.61 25.16 -4.86
C GLY A 322 4.27 24.58 -5.32
N ALA A 323 3.96 24.62 -6.61
CA ALA A 323 2.76 23.98 -7.16
C ALA A 323 2.84 22.47 -7.07
N VAL A 324 1.78 21.81 -6.65
CA VAL A 324 1.66 20.34 -6.69
C VAL A 324 0.97 19.93 -8.00
N ILE A 325 1.65 19.13 -8.79
CA ILE A 325 1.17 18.61 -10.07
C ILE A 325 0.74 17.16 -9.87
N ALA A 326 -0.48 16.82 -10.29
CA ALA A 326 -1.02 15.48 -10.27
C ALA A 326 -1.21 14.96 -11.71
N LEU A 327 -0.76 13.72 -11.96
CA LEU A 327 -0.98 12.98 -13.21
C LEU A 327 -1.79 11.73 -12.92
N GLY A 328 -2.94 11.57 -13.60
CA GLY A 328 -3.85 10.46 -13.40
C GLY A 328 -3.67 9.31 -14.41
N ARG A 329 -3.97 8.09 -13.98
CA ARG A 329 -4.07 6.92 -14.85
C ARG A 329 -5.38 6.97 -15.62
N ALA A 330 -5.30 7.21 -16.93
CA ALA A 330 -6.49 7.21 -17.79
C ALA A 330 -7.09 5.81 -17.94
N LYS A 331 -8.41 5.71 -18.06
CA LYS A 331 -9.12 4.41 -18.20
C LYS A 331 -8.81 3.67 -19.51
N ARG A 332 -8.32 4.37 -20.51
CA ARG A 332 -7.97 3.84 -21.83
C ARG A 332 -6.80 4.64 -22.41
N TYR A 333 -6.21 4.14 -23.48
CA TYR A 333 -5.19 4.88 -24.21
C TYR A 333 -5.65 6.29 -24.57
N GLY A 334 -4.80 7.27 -24.32
CA GLY A 334 -5.08 8.66 -24.58
C GLY A 334 -4.16 9.62 -23.82
N LYS A 335 -4.48 10.89 -23.94
CA LYS A 335 -3.76 11.95 -23.23
C LYS A 335 -3.93 11.83 -21.73
N THR A 336 -2.81 11.95 -21.00
CA THR A 336 -2.79 11.88 -19.53
C THR A 336 -3.53 13.05 -18.91
N PRO A 337 -4.49 12.82 -18.00
CA PRO A 337 -5.13 13.88 -17.22
C PRO A 337 -4.14 14.55 -16.27
N MET A 338 -4.25 15.88 -16.12
CA MET A 338 -3.42 16.67 -15.22
C MET A 338 -4.29 17.59 -14.36
N SER A 339 -3.95 17.71 -13.09
CA SER A 339 -4.50 18.70 -12.15
C SER A 339 -3.35 19.38 -11.42
N ILE A 340 -3.58 20.62 -10.98
CA ILE A 340 -2.59 21.45 -10.28
C ILE A 340 -3.21 21.99 -9.00
N SER A 341 -2.44 21.97 -7.93
CA SER A 341 -2.76 22.61 -6.66
C SER A 341 -1.69 23.64 -6.29
N TYR A 342 -2.11 24.81 -5.82
CA TYR A 342 -1.23 25.87 -5.34
C TYR A 342 -1.26 26.03 -3.81
N ASP A 343 -1.93 25.13 -3.11
CA ASP A 343 -2.15 25.14 -1.65
C ASP A 343 -1.83 23.80 -0.97
N ASP A 344 -0.77 23.13 -1.45
CA ASP A 344 -0.27 21.86 -0.93
C ASP A 344 -1.32 20.73 -1.02
N GLY A 345 -2.10 20.68 -2.08
CA GLY A 345 -3.08 19.62 -2.34
C GLY A 345 -4.44 19.80 -1.68
N LYS A 346 -4.70 20.96 -1.04
CA LYS A 346 -6.01 21.22 -0.41
C LYS A 346 -7.11 21.45 -1.43
N THR A 347 -6.82 22.23 -2.47
CA THR A 347 -7.72 22.46 -3.60
C THR A 347 -7.01 22.18 -4.92
N TRP A 348 -7.77 21.81 -5.94
CA TRP A 348 -7.24 21.38 -7.22
C TRP A 348 -7.93 22.07 -8.39
N ILE A 349 -7.11 22.50 -9.35
CA ILE A 349 -7.55 23.05 -10.63
C ILE A 349 -7.31 22.00 -11.69
N LYS A 350 -8.35 21.62 -12.43
CA LYS A 350 -8.19 20.76 -13.60
C LYS A 350 -7.42 21.51 -14.68
N ALA A 351 -6.16 21.16 -14.91
CA ALA A 351 -5.35 21.73 -15.96
C ALA A 351 -5.61 21.10 -17.34
N GLY A 352 -6.59 20.18 -17.42
CA GLY A 352 -6.97 19.52 -18.67
C GLY A 352 -6.19 18.23 -18.89
N LYS A 353 -5.71 18.02 -20.12
CA LYS A 353 -4.94 16.85 -20.51
C LYS A 353 -3.58 17.29 -21.07
N THR A 354 -2.54 16.61 -20.67
CA THR A 354 -1.19 16.80 -21.22
C THR A 354 -1.09 16.27 -22.66
N ASN A 355 0.05 16.49 -23.29
CA ASN A 355 0.39 15.83 -24.56
C ASN A 355 1.04 14.45 -24.36
N LEU A 356 1.10 13.94 -23.12
CA LEU A 356 1.63 12.61 -22.80
C LEU A 356 0.57 11.55 -23.10
N TYR A 357 0.74 10.82 -24.18
CA TYR A 357 -0.13 9.70 -24.55
C TYR A 357 0.34 8.44 -23.83
N ALA A 358 -0.55 7.76 -23.17
CA ALA A 358 -0.24 6.55 -22.41
C ALA A 358 -1.39 5.54 -22.47
N PRO A 359 -1.12 4.23 -22.33
CA PRO A 359 -2.14 3.21 -22.13
C PRO A 359 -2.74 3.33 -20.73
N LYS A 360 -3.68 2.45 -20.39
CA LYS A 360 -4.20 2.32 -19.03
C LYS A 360 -3.11 1.71 -18.12
N CYS A 361 -2.20 2.56 -17.61
CA CYS A 361 -1.18 2.18 -16.62
C CYS A 361 -0.82 3.36 -15.72
N GLN A 362 -0.21 3.05 -14.58
CA GLN A 362 0.37 4.02 -13.68
C GLN A 362 1.59 4.69 -14.34
N LYS A 363 1.94 5.88 -13.84
CA LYS A 363 3.09 6.67 -14.26
C LYS A 363 3.94 7.00 -13.04
N SER A 364 5.19 7.35 -13.26
CA SER A 364 6.02 7.93 -12.21
C SER A 364 6.40 9.36 -12.57
N ILE A 365 6.39 10.25 -11.58
CA ILE A 365 6.65 11.68 -11.76
C ILE A 365 7.61 12.16 -10.66
N ILE A 366 8.62 12.93 -11.03
CA ILE A 366 9.64 13.45 -10.12
C ILE A 366 10.04 14.87 -10.50
N SER A 367 10.38 15.69 -9.52
CA SER A 367 10.97 17.03 -9.72
C SER A 367 12.47 16.99 -9.47
N ILE A 368 13.26 17.52 -10.40
CA ILE A 368 14.72 17.61 -10.30
C ILE A 368 15.14 18.97 -10.85
N GLY A 369 15.79 19.79 -10.01
CA GLY A 369 16.07 21.18 -10.38
C GLY A 369 14.79 21.91 -10.78
N ASP A 370 14.80 22.61 -11.88
CA ASP A 370 13.66 23.39 -12.41
C ASP A 370 12.67 22.54 -13.24
N TYR A 371 12.89 21.25 -13.37
CA TYR A 371 12.13 20.37 -14.25
C TYR A 371 11.30 19.35 -13.52
N VAL A 372 10.19 18.95 -14.16
CA VAL A 372 9.35 17.83 -13.74
C VAL A 372 9.45 16.77 -14.84
N PHE A 373 9.88 15.57 -14.44
CA PHE A 373 10.03 14.42 -15.32
C PHE A 373 8.89 13.42 -15.09
N CYS A 374 8.40 12.84 -16.18
CA CYS A 374 7.38 11.80 -16.12
C CYS A 374 7.81 10.57 -16.92
N SER A 375 7.91 9.43 -16.28
CA SER A 375 8.11 8.17 -16.98
C SER A 375 6.77 7.49 -17.25
N HIS A 376 6.56 7.09 -18.51
CA HIS A 376 5.33 6.42 -18.93
C HIS A 376 5.55 5.60 -20.21
N PRO A 377 4.71 4.59 -20.53
CA PRO A 377 4.72 3.98 -21.86
C PRO A 377 4.14 4.94 -22.90
N ASN A 378 4.87 5.18 -23.97
CA ASN A 378 4.39 5.97 -25.12
C ASN A 378 3.86 5.03 -26.22
N SER A 379 2.87 4.23 -25.89
CA SER A 379 2.27 3.24 -26.78
C SER A 379 0.83 2.97 -26.37
N LYS A 380 0.06 2.28 -27.24
CA LYS A 380 -1.26 1.72 -26.90
C LYS A 380 -1.18 0.57 -25.91
N LYS A 381 -0.03 -0.09 -25.80
CA LYS A 381 0.28 -1.18 -24.87
C LYS A 381 1.27 -0.69 -23.80
N ARG A 382 1.54 -1.53 -22.79
CA ARG A 382 2.53 -1.26 -21.73
C ARG A 382 3.94 -1.61 -22.23
N GLU A 383 4.40 -0.88 -23.22
CA GLU A 383 5.68 -1.02 -23.90
C GLU A 383 6.20 0.37 -24.30
N ASN A 384 7.44 0.47 -24.78
CA ASN A 384 8.08 1.72 -25.21
C ASN A 384 8.05 2.78 -24.08
N GLY A 385 8.71 2.45 -22.99
CA GLY A 385 8.89 3.38 -21.86
C GLY A 385 9.70 4.61 -22.29
N VAL A 386 9.21 5.79 -21.96
CA VAL A 386 9.84 7.09 -22.22
C VAL A 386 9.82 7.96 -20.96
N ILE A 387 10.63 9.00 -20.97
CA ILE A 387 10.64 10.09 -20.01
C ILE A 387 10.39 11.40 -20.75
#